data_7a4835c9aaa1ba1b2718d605021245a2
#
_entry.id   7a4835c9aaa1ba1b2718d605021245a2
#
_cell.length_a   1.000
_cell.length_b   1.000
_cell.length_c   1.000
_cell.angle_alpha   90.00
_cell.angle_beta   90.00
_cell.angle_gamma   90.00
#
_symmetry.space_group_name_H-M   'P 1'
#
loop_
_entity.id
_entity.type
_entity.pdbx_description
1 polymer ?
#
loop_
_entity_poly.entity_id
_entity_poly.type
_entity_poly.pdbx_seq_one_letter_code
_entity_poly.pdbx_strand_id
1 'polypeptide(L)'
;HSLFIADYAVTHTVSWDDLNTKSLIFGKDYASGGVDYTLRAPSVGSSYTGSGDSERGTPKSNEWDKILDKDDGYIKNWREMLSCGQDTTIRISASFRAVRGWKRSARFWTSYNTSYSTFGFRPVLEVLNPDTLGSDGLKVVTLDLGGGTLGNSSEDIQIIVKNGESFTAPATEGLPRPDGISEDAQLYWTDENGNCYKPGDTVPADVSMLSITGDYEVIYLPGTYGTGSAVTDMKPHNNILTLRGALFTRAGYTQVGWSTVDGGEKVYGFEDIYTKNEALTLYPVWNTNKYTITFDTNGGSEIAPITQDYGTEITTPDNPTRKGYTFKGWDKEIPETMPAENMTVKAQWEINQYTITFDTNGGS
;
A
#
# COMPACT_ATOMS: atom_id res chain seq x y z
N HIS A 1 2.27 -36.76 19.82
CA HIS A 1 1.56 -35.52 19.53
C HIS A 1 2.48 -34.35 19.71
N SER A 2 2.64 -33.54 18.67
CA SER A 2 3.36 -32.27 18.77
C SER A 2 2.36 -31.20 19.14
N LEU A 3 2.59 -30.53 20.26
CA LEU A 3 1.76 -29.47 20.80
C LEU A 3 2.62 -28.21 20.92
N PHE A 4 2.16 -27.15 20.29
CA PHE A 4 2.81 -25.84 20.36
C PHE A 4 1.89 -24.89 21.12
N ILE A 5 2.46 -24.18 22.07
CA ILE A 5 1.72 -23.19 22.86
C ILE A 5 2.34 -21.82 22.58
N ALA A 6 1.52 -20.83 22.32
CA ALA A 6 1.97 -19.47 22.19
C ALA A 6 2.57 -18.98 23.53
N ASP A 7 3.78 -18.44 23.51
CA ASP A 7 4.43 -17.87 24.69
C ASP A 7 3.80 -16.51 25.09
N TYR A 8 3.07 -15.86 24.18
CA TYR A 8 2.23 -14.67 24.43
C TYR A 8 0.76 -14.96 24.31
N ALA A 9 -0.08 -14.17 24.99
CA ALA A 9 -1.49 -14.08 24.67
C ALA A 9 -1.65 -13.27 23.36
N VAL A 10 -2.27 -13.88 22.34
CA VAL A 10 -2.40 -13.28 21.00
C VAL A 10 -3.53 -12.26 20.90
N THR A 11 -4.40 -12.17 21.91
CA THR A 11 -5.45 -11.16 22.00
C THR A 11 -5.80 -10.90 23.48
N HIS A 12 -6.46 -9.77 23.75
CA HIS A 12 -6.94 -9.37 25.07
C HIS A 12 -8.35 -8.78 24.99
N THR A 13 -8.92 -8.51 26.15
CA THR A 13 -10.29 -7.95 26.26
C THR A 13 -11.34 -8.88 25.64
N VAL A 14 -11.17 -10.17 25.86
CA VAL A 14 -12.10 -11.22 25.40
C VAL A 14 -12.67 -11.99 26.57
N SER A 15 -13.92 -12.43 26.49
CA SER A 15 -14.49 -13.37 27.43
C SER A 15 -14.24 -14.80 26.97
N TRP A 16 -14.42 -15.74 27.92
CA TRP A 16 -14.41 -17.17 27.58
C TRP A 16 -15.53 -17.53 26.57
N ASP A 17 -16.71 -16.89 26.71
CA ASP A 17 -17.84 -17.14 25.78
C ASP A 17 -17.56 -16.55 24.39
N ASP A 18 -16.87 -15.42 24.28
CA ASP A 18 -16.43 -14.88 22.97
C ASP A 18 -15.56 -15.91 22.25
N LEU A 19 -14.58 -16.48 22.96
CA LEU A 19 -13.69 -17.50 22.42
C LEU A 19 -14.44 -18.78 22.09
N ASN A 20 -15.36 -19.22 22.98
CA ASN A 20 -16.14 -20.44 22.78
C ASN A 20 -17.09 -20.34 21.57
N THR A 21 -17.71 -19.16 21.38
CA THR A 21 -18.57 -18.89 20.20
C THR A 21 -17.82 -19.01 18.88
N LYS A 22 -16.50 -18.77 18.90
CA LYS A 22 -15.60 -18.93 17.76
C LYS A 22 -14.94 -20.31 17.69
N SER A 23 -15.36 -21.25 18.55
CA SER A 23 -14.77 -22.59 18.70
C SER A 23 -13.32 -22.61 19.17
N LEU A 24 -12.80 -21.51 19.71
CA LEU A 24 -11.41 -21.37 20.10
C LEU A 24 -11.08 -21.96 21.48
N ILE A 25 -12.08 -22.37 22.26
CA ILE A 25 -11.85 -23.02 23.55
C ILE A 25 -11.52 -24.51 23.38
N PHE A 26 -12.35 -25.24 22.67
CA PHE A 26 -12.24 -26.70 22.56
C PHE A 26 -11.61 -27.18 21.26
N GLY A 27 -11.50 -26.33 20.27
CA GLY A 27 -10.78 -26.61 19.04
C GLY A 27 -11.51 -26.13 17.80
N LYS A 28 -10.73 -25.54 16.92
CA LYS A 28 -11.11 -25.14 15.58
C LYS A 28 -10.02 -25.58 14.63
N ASP A 29 -10.41 -26.13 13.49
CA ASP A 29 -9.45 -26.46 12.44
C ASP A 29 -8.73 -25.21 11.95
N TYR A 30 -7.42 -25.29 11.85
CA TYR A 30 -6.53 -24.22 11.44
C TYR A 30 -5.41 -24.81 10.57
N ALA A 31 -5.15 -24.19 9.43
CA ALA A 31 -4.06 -24.59 8.56
C ALA A 31 -3.06 -23.43 8.41
N SER A 32 -1.79 -23.71 8.54
CA SER A 32 -0.72 -22.74 8.36
C SER A 32 0.56 -23.43 7.96
N GLY A 33 1.32 -22.82 7.03
CA GLY A 33 2.60 -23.37 6.58
C GLY A 33 2.53 -24.79 6.01
N GLY A 34 1.39 -25.17 5.40
CA GLY A 34 1.17 -26.52 4.87
C GLY A 34 0.83 -27.58 5.93
N VAL A 35 0.64 -27.17 7.20
CA VAL A 35 0.32 -28.07 8.32
C VAL A 35 -1.11 -27.83 8.82
N ASP A 36 -1.85 -28.90 9.05
CA ASP A 36 -3.18 -28.86 9.66
C ASP A 36 -3.06 -28.99 11.17
N TYR A 37 -3.70 -28.08 11.87
CA TYR A 37 -3.73 -27.97 13.32
C TYR A 37 -5.16 -27.94 13.85
N THR A 38 -5.33 -28.32 15.11
CA THR A 38 -6.44 -27.82 15.92
C THR A 38 -5.95 -26.63 16.74
N LEU A 39 -6.54 -25.47 16.52
CA LEU A 39 -6.30 -24.26 17.31
C LEU A 39 -7.27 -24.22 18.48
N ARG A 40 -6.78 -24.19 19.71
CA ARG A 40 -7.59 -24.24 20.93
C ARG A 40 -6.96 -23.55 22.12
N ALA A 41 -7.70 -23.38 23.19
CA ALA A 41 -7.14 -22.98 24.48
C ALA A 41 -6.38 -24.15 25.15
N PRO A 42 -5.40 -23.88 26.01
CA PRO A 42 -4.74 -24.93 26.81
C PRO A 42 -5.65 -25.48 27.89
N SER A 43 -5.46 -26.73 28.28
CA SER A 43 -6.01 -27.21 29.55
C SER A 43 -5.23 -26.61 30.73
N VAL A 44 -5.95 -26.13 31.72
CA VAL A 44 -5.40 -25.35 32.87
C VAL A 44 -5.71 -25.93 34.23
N GLY A 45 -6.51 -27.01 34.24
CA GLY A 45 -7.08 -27.62 35.45
C GLY A 45 -8.34 -26.92 35.94
N SER A 46 -9.18 -27.64 36.68
CA SER A 46 -10.50 -27.18 37.14
C SER A 46 -10.48 -26.62 38.57
N SER A 47 -9.40 -26.79 39.29
CA SER A 47 -9.21 -26.28 40.66
C SER A 47 -7.72 -26.21 40.97
N TYR A 48 -7.36 -25.52 42.05
CA TYR A 48 -5.99 -25.52 42.55
C TYR A 48 -5.72 -26.72 43.51
N THR A 49 -4.48 -27.08 43.71
CA THR A 49 -4.04 -28.31 44.38
C THR A 49 -4.05 -28.26 45.90
N GLY A 50 -4.88 -27.47 46.57
CA GLY A 50 -5.04 -27.52 48.02
C GLY A 50 -4.62 -26.26 48.79
N SER A 51 -4.68 -26.31 50.13
CA SER A 51 -4.40 -25.17 50.97
C SER A 51 -2.90 -24.85 50.97
N GLY A 52 -2.52 -23.78 50.32
CA GLY A 52 -1.13 -23.32 50.23
C GLY A 52 -0.50 -23.37 48.85
N ASP A 53 -1.03 -24.16 47.91
CA ASP A 53 -0.59 -24.18 46.52
C ASP A 53 -1.72 -23.62 45.61
N SER A 54 -1.77 -22.32 45.46
CA SER A 54 -2.70 -21.66 44.51
C SER A 54 -2.10 -21.55 43.11
N GLU A 55 -0.97 -22.17 42.87
CA GLU A 55 -0.18 -21.94 41.66
C GLU A 55 -0.38 -23.04 40.63
N ARG A 56 -0.85 -24.21 41.02
CA ARG A 56 -1.05 -25.36 40.14
C ARG A 56 -2.51 -25.79 40.06
N GLY A 57 -2.90 -26.26 38.87
CA GLY A 57 -4.25 -26.77 38.65
C GLY A 57 -4.39 -28.25 38.95
N THR A 58 -5.63 -28.71 39.16
CA THR A 58 -5.98 -30.12 39.31
C THR A 58 -6.85 -30.55 38.13
N PRO A 59 -6.49 -31.59 37.37
CA PRO A 59 -5.33 -32.46 37.52
C PRO A 59 -3.98 -31.80 37.19
N LYS A 60 -2.92 -32.21 37.82
CA LYS A 60 -1.54 -31.75 37.54
C LYS A 60 -1.05 -32.13 36.12
N SER A 61 -1.76 -33.01 35.45
CA SER A 61 -1.49 -33.40 34.07
C SER A 61 -2.00 -32.39 33.04
N ASN A 62 -2.58 -31.24 33.47
CA ASN A 62 -2.99 -30.19 32.55
C ASN A 62 -1.79 -29.60 31.79
N GLU A 63 -2.06 -29.08 30.61
CA GLU A 63 -1.00 -28.59 29.70
C GLU A 63 -0.23 -27.41 30.27
N TRP A 64 -0.92 -26.51 30.95
CA TRP A 64 -0.30 -25.31 31.52
C TRP A 64 0.79 -25.69 32.56
N ASP A 65 0.46 -26.58 33.51
CA ASP A 65 1.45 -27.00 34.50
C ASP A 65 2.60 -27.77 33.92
N LYS A 66 2.38 -28.56 32.87
CA LYS A 66 3.46 -29.24 32.15
C LYS A 66 4.46 -28.28 31.48
N ILE A 67 4.00 -27.14 31.03
CA ILE A 67 4.88 -26.13 30.43
C ILE A 67 5.72 -25.47 31.51
N LEU A 68 5.11 -25.11 32.65
CA LEU A 68 5.80 -24.46 33.75
C LEU A 68 6.85 -25.32 34.41
N ASP A 69 6.70 -26.64 34.38
CA ASP A 69 7.70 -27.57 34.91
C ASP A 69 9.04 -27.52 34.17
N LYS A 70 9.11 -26.82 33.03
CA LYS A 70 10.32 -26.68 32.22
C LYS A 70 11.07 -25.38 32.48
N ASP A 71 10.38 -24.25 32.54
CA ASP A 71 10.97 -22.94 32.78
C ASP A 71 9.88 -21.89 33.03
N ASP A 72 9.97 -21.14 34.14
CA ASP A 72 9.04 -20.04 34.45
C ASP A 72 9.12 -18.88 33.45
N GLY A 73 10.23 -18.72 32.74
CA GLY A 73 10.43 -17.71 31.71
C GLY A 73 9.78 -18.03 30.37
N TYR A 74 9.29 -19.26 30.17
CA TYR A 74 8.72 -19.70 28.91
C TYR A 74 7.40 -19.00 28.58
N ILE A 75 6.58 -18.69 29.58
CA ILE A 75 5.33 -17.95 29.40
C ILE A 75 5.56 -16.47 29.65
N LYS A 76 5.38 -15.67 28.63
CA LYS A 76 5.60 -14.22 28.65
C LYS A 76 4.28 -13.46 28.85
N ASN A 77 4.37 -12.18 29.13
CA ASN A 77 3.25 -11.26 29.39
C ASN A 77 2.20 -11.72 30.42
N TRP A 78 2.56 -12.64 31.29
CA TRP A 78 1.63 -13.19 32.29
C TRP A 78 1.32 -12.20 33.45
N ARG A 79 2.13 -11.18 33.66
CA ARG A 79 1.99 -10.26 34.80
C ARG A 79 0.71 -9.43 34.78
N GLU A 80 0.24 -9.13 33.58
CA GLU A 80 -0.93 -8.27 33.36
C GLU A 80 -2.05 -8.99 32.59
N MET A 81 -1.87 -10.26 32.30
CA MET A 81 -2.76 -11.03 31.43
C MET A 81 -3.15 -12.34 32.07
N LEU A 82 -4.45 -12.60 32.15
CA LEU A 82 -5.03 -13.91 32.47
C LEU A 82 -5.30 -14.65 31.17
N SER A 83 -4.78 -15.87 31.08
CA SER A 83 -5.05 -16.72 29.93
C SER A 83 -6.23 -17.63 30.18
N CYS A 84 -7.24 -17.57 29.31
CA CYS A 84 -8.40 -18.47 29.36
C CYS A 84 -7.99 -19.89 29.04
N GLY A 85 -8.50 -20.85 29.82
CA GLY A 85 -8.29 -22.28 29.59
C GLY A 85 -9.56 -23.02 29.13
N GLN A 86 -9.40 -24.28 28.77
CA GLN A 86 -10.52 -25.15 28.41
C GLN A 86 -11.39 -25.51 29.63
N ASP A 87 -10.78 -25.55 30.79
CA ASP A 87 -11.40 -26.10 31.98
C ASP A 87 -12.40 -25.12 32.63
N THR A 88 -13.48 -25.67 33.15
CA THR A 88 -14.40 -24.96 34.03
C THR A 88 -14.03 -25.24 35.49
N THR A 89 -14.26 -24.27 36.38
CA THR A 89 -14.01 -24.49 37.78
C THR A 89 -15.09 -25.39 38.45
N ILE A 90 -14.67 -26.33 39.28
CA ILE A 90 -15.56 -27.17 40.04
C ILE A 90 -16.05 -26.58 41.38
N ARG A 91 -15.49 -25.43 41.79
CA ARG A 91 -15.67 -24.87 43.14
C ARG A 91 -16.77 -23.82 43.27
N ILE A 92 -17.18 -23.22 42.19
CA ILE A 92 -18.10 -22.07 42.20
C ILE A 92 -19.27 -22.37 41.27
N SER A 93 -19.92 -21.51 40.65
CA SER A 93 -21.00 -21.79 39.73
C SER A 93 -20.48 -22.02 38.29
N ALA A 94 -21.35 -22.53 37.41
CA ALA A 94 -21.06 -22.72 35.99
C ALA A 94 -20.68 -21.44 35.22
N SER A 95 -20.88 -20.26 35.86
CA SER A 95 -20.50 -18.97 35.31
C SER A 95 -19.02 -18.61 35.53
N PHE A 96 -18.28 -19.40 36.28
CA PHE A 96 -16.86 -19.19 36.49
C PHE A 96 -16.02 -20.05 35.57
N ARG A 97 -14.93 -19.50 35.11
CA ARG A 97 -13.96 -20.16 34.23
C ARG A 97 -12.59 -20.21 34.88
N ALA A 98 -11.86 -21.28 34.58
CA ALA A 98 -10.47 -21.43 35.00
C ALA A 98 -9.55 -20.62 34.09
N VAL A 99 -8.70 -19.79 34.71
CA VAL A 99 -7.73 -18.94 34.03
C VAL A 99 -6.37 -19.02 34.74
N ARG A 100 -5.29 -18.70 34.02
CA ARG A 100 -3.93 -18.77 34.54
C ARG A 100 -3.18 -17.45 34.29
N GLY A 101 -2.26 -17.11 35.19
CA GLY A 101 -1.44 -15.90 35.07
C GLY A 101 -1.77 -14.82 36.12
N TRP A 102 -1.60 -13.55 35.77
CA TRP A 102 -1.79 -12.30 36.52
C TRP A 102 -0.57 -11.87 37.35
N LYS A 103 -0.29 -12.50 38.45
CA LYS A 103 0.83 -12.12 39.33
C LYS A 103 2.03 -13.02 39.22
N ARG A 104 1.82 -14.25 38.75
CA ARG A 104 2.82 -15.26 38.48
C ARG A 104 2.36 -16.13 37.31
N SER A 105 3.29 -16.64 36.55
CA SER A 105 3.00 -17.47 35.40
C SER A 105 2.15 -18.70 35.73
N ALA A 106 2.41 -19.31 36.89
CA ALA A 106 1.74 -20.51 37.37
C ALA A 106 0.38 -20.27 38.01
N ARG A 107 0.04 -19.04 38.41
CA ARG A 107 -1.11 -18.80 39.26
C ARG A 107 -2.42 -19.25 38.64
N PHE A 108 -3.11 -20.15 39.35
CA PHE A 108 -4.48 -20.54 39.06
C PHE A 108 -5.45 -19.51 39.62
N TRP A 109 -6.45 -19.15 38.84
CA TRP A 109 -7.50 -18.23 39.24
C TRP A 109 -8.84 -18.66 38.65
N THR A 110 -9.92 -18.23 39.31
CA THR A 110 -11.28 -18.40 38.77
C THR A 110 -11.89 -17.02 38.59
N SER A 111 -12.49 -16.79 37.47
CA SER A 111 -13.11 -15.51 37.17
C SER A 111 -14.47 -15.67 36.53
N TYR A 112 -15.31 -14.64 36.65
CA TYR A 112 -16.58 -14.59 35.91
C TYR A 112 -16.31 -14.61 34.41
N ASN A 113 -17.28 -15.13 33.67
CA ASN A 113 -17.25 -15.14 32.23
C ASN A 113 -17.63 -13.75 31.68
N THR A 114 -16.76 -12.78 31.86
CA THR A 114 -16.90 -11.42 31.38
C THR A 114 -15.60 -11.00 30.70
N SER A 115 -15.69 -10.11 29.73
CA SER A 115 -14.50 -9.56 29.09
C SER A 115 -13.86 -8.48 29.97
N TYR A 116 -12.61 -8.67 30.30
CA TYR A 116 -11.77 -7.68 30.96
C TYR A 116 -10.54 -7.38 30.11
N SER A 117 -9.99 -6.18 30.22
CA SER A 117 -8.75 -5.79 29.52
C SER A 117 -7.56 -6.70 29.82
N THR A 118 -7.64 -7.45 30.92
CA THR A 118 -6.62 -8.40 31.36
C THR A 118 -6.88 -9.84 30.93
N PHE A 119 -7.99 -10.12 30.24
CA PHE A 119 -8.29 -11.47 29.75
C PHE A 119 -7.82 -11.62 28.32
N GLY A 120 -7.03 -12.67 28.10
CA GLY A 120 -6.45 -12.93 26.83
C GLY A 120 -6.59 -14.38 26.39
N PHE A 121 -6.36 -14.61 25.11
CA PHE A 121 -6.31 -15.92 24.50
C PHE A 121 -4.87 -16.29 24.18
N ARG A 122 -4.43 -17.39 24.76
CA ARG A 122 -3.13 -18.02 24.49
C ARG A 122 -3.40 -19.32 23.77
N PRO A 123 -3.25 -19.37 22.43
CA PRO A 123 -3.57 -20.55 21.66
C PRO A 123 -2.60 -21.69 21.89
N VAL A 124 -3.12 -22.88 21.72
CA VAL A 124 -2.41 -24.12 21.52
C VAL A 124 -2.69 -24.60 20.11
N LEU A 125 -1.63 -24.92 19.38
CA LEU A 125 -1.69 -25.60 18.10
C LEU A 125 -1.34 -27.07 18.30
N GLU A 126 -2.30 -27.95 18.09
CA GLU A 126 -2.11 -29.39 18.11
C GLU A 126 -2.06 -29.91 16.69
N VAL A 127 -0.95 -30.54 16.28
CA VAL A 127 -0.79 -31.07 14.93
C VAL A 127 -1.73 -32.27 14.77
N LEU A 128 -2.67 -32.18 13.83
CA LEU A 128 -3.69 -33.19 13.60
C LEU A 128 -3.12 -34.51 13.08
N ASN A 129 -2.15 -34.43 12.19
CA ASN A 129 -1.47 -35.59 11.65
C ASN A 129 0.04 -35.41 11.60
N PRO A 130 0.79 -35.77 12.68
CA PRO A 130 2.23 -35.66 12.74
C PRO A 130 2.97 -36.40 11.62
N ASP A 131 2.39 -37.46 11.11
CA ASP A 131 3.01 -38.32 10.06
C ASP A 131 3.11 -37.54 8.72
N THR A 132 2.28 -36.51 8.52
CA THR A 132 2.33 -35.63 7.34
C THR A 132 3.51 -34.65 7.36
N LEU A 133 4.19 -34.49 8.49
CA LEU A 133 5.36 -33.60 8.61
C LEU A 133 6.58 -34.12 7.84
N GLY A 134 6.61 -35.42 7.55
CA GLY A 134 7.75 -36.08 6.90
C GLY A 134 8.97 -36.18 7.80
N SER A 135 10.12 -36.58 7.22
CA SER A 135 11.37 -36.73 7.94
C SER A 135 11.95 -35.40 8.44
N ASP A 136 11.64 -34.31 7.74
CA ASP A 136 12.22 -33.00 8.01
C ASP A 136 11.47 -32.20 9.08
N GLY A 137 10.24 -32.62 9.42
CA GLY A 137 9.48 -32.06 10.54
C GLY A 137 9.06 -30.60 10.35
N LEU A 138 9.14 -29.84 11.42
CA LEU A 138 8.79 -28.42 11.49
C LEU A 138 10.02 -27.55 11.70
N LYS A 139 9.98 -26.33 11.14
CA LYS A 139 10.96 -25.28 11.44
C LYS A 139 10.26 -24.03 11.98
N VAL A 140 11.03 -23.23 12.67
CA VAL A 140 10.60 -21.90 13.13
C VAL A 140 11.06 -20.86 12.12
N VAL A 141 10.17 -19.92 11.78
CA VAL A 141 10.50 -18.70 11.05
C VAL A 141 10.25 -17.52 11.98
N THR A 142 11.24 -16.65 12.12
CA THR A 142 11.14 -15.44 12.93
C THR A 142 10.49 -14.33 12.12
N LEU A 143 9.52 -13.65 12.71
CA LEU A 143 8.91 -12.43 12.17
C LEU A 143 9.45 -11.26 12.99
N ASP A 144 10.42 -10.55 12.44
CA ASP A 144 11.01 -9.34 13.01
C ASP A 144 10.03 -8.17 12.79
N LEU A 145 9.57 -7.59 13.87
CA LEU A 145 8.60 -6.49 13.88
C LEU A 145 9.26 -5.10 13.74
N GLY A 146 10.57 -5.04 13.51
CA GLY A 146 11.29 -3.79 13.27
C GLY A 146 11.20 -2.78 14.43
N GLY A 147 11.18 -3.28 15.68
CA GLY A 147 11.01 -2.46 16.88
C GLY A 147 9.54 -2.20 17.27
N GLY A 148 8.59 -2.61 16.43
CA GLY A 148 7.16 -2.52 16.75
C GLY A 148 6.79 -3.38 17.97
N THR A 149 5.82 -2.93 18.78
CA THR A 149 5.40 -3.66 19.99
C THR A 149 4.04 -4.31 19.81
N LEU A 150 3.96 -5.62 20.04
CA LEU A 150 2.70 -6.35 20.08
C LEU A 150 2.25 -6.51 21.54
N GLY A 151 1.20 -5.81 21.93
CA GLY A 151 0.83 -5.68 23.35
C GLY A 151 1.91 -4.93 24.11
N ASN A 152 2.50 -5.55 25.15
CA ASN A 152 3.60 -4.98 25.94
C ASN A 152 4.96 -5.59 25.60
N SER A 153 5.08 -6.30 24.47
CA SER A 153 6.32 -6.96 24.06
C SER A 153 6.85 -6.37 22.76
N SER A 154 8.15 -6.10 22.75
CA SER A 154 8.93 -5.76 21.55
C SER A 154 9.68 -6.98 20.97
N GLU A 155 9.37 -8.19 21.44
CA GLU A 155 10.02 -9.40 20.95
C GLU A 155 9.41 -9.83 19.61
N ASP A 156 10.26 -10.43 18.78
CA ASP A 156 9.88 -11.00 17.50
C ASP A 156 8.84 -12.13 17.67
N ILE A 157 7.96 -12.25 16.69
CA ILE A 157 7.02 -13.36 16.63
C ILE A 157 7.71 -14.56 15.98
N GLN A 158 7.42 -15.74 16.47
CA GLN A 158 7.83 -16.98 15.84
C GLN A 158 6.63 -17.71 15.26
N ILE A 159 6.69 -18.03 13.97
CA ILE A 159 5.73 -18.90 13.31
C ILE A 159 6.34 -20.25 13.04
N ILE A 160 5.49 -21.29 13.02
CA ILE A 160 5.91 -22.67 12.79
C ILE A 160 5.41 -23.05 11.41
N VAL A 161 6.32 -23.50 10.56
CA VAL A 161 6.03 -23.93 9.19
C VAL A 161 6.63 -25.32 8.95
N LYS A 162 6.17 -26.01 7.91
CA LYS A 162 6.74 -27.28 7.50
C LYS A 162 8.15 -27.07 6.94
N ASN A 163 9.12 -27.83 7.46
CA ASN A 163 10.50 -27.73 6.98
C ASN A 163 10.62 -28.31 5.57
N GLY A 164 11.41 -27.65 4.72
CA GLY A 164 11.63 -28.07 3.33
C GLY A 164 10.50 -27.71 2.36
N GLU A 165 9.40 -27.11 2.82
CA GLU A 165 8.32 -26.62 1.98
C GLU A 165 8.18 -25.10 2.04
N SER A 166 7.72 -24.50 0.94
CA SER A 166 7.34 -23.09 0.90
C SER A 166 6.12 -22.84 1.80
N PHE A 167 6.01 -21.63 2.31
CA PHE A 167 4.90 -21.21 3.15
C PHE A 167 4.32 -19.88 2.68
N THR A 168 3.16 -19.50 3.24
CA THR A 168 2.49 -18.24 2.89
C THR A 168 2.97 -17.12 3.80
N ALA A 169 3.32 -15.97 3.22
CA ALA A 169 3.66 -14.77 3.97
C ALA A 169 2.48 -14.35 4.87
N PRO A 170 2.73 -14.13 6.17
CA PRO A 170 1.67 -13.81 7.13
C PRO A 170 0.97 -12.48 6.80
N ALA A 171 -0.30 -12.35 7.24
CA ALA A 171 -1.00 -11.08 7.20
C ALA A 171 -0.28 -10.05 8.08
N THR A 172 -0.26 -8.80 7.63
CA THR A 172 0.31 -7.66 8.40
C THR A 172 -0.77 -6.87 9.15
N GLU A 173 -2.04 -7.17 8.90
CA GLU A 173 -3.16 -6.54 9.60
C GLU A 173 -3.13 -6.87 11.09
N GLY A 174 -3.24 -5.84 11.93
CA GLY A 174 -3.18 -5.99 13.39
C GLY A 174 -1.77 -6.15 13.97
N LEU A 175 -0.73 -6.22 13.13
CA LEU A 175 0.64 -6.14 13.61
C LEU A 175 1.02 -4.69 13.90
N PRO A 176 1.93 -4.47 14.86
CA PRO A 176 2.46 -3.14 15.11
C PRO A 176 3.27 -2.66 13.89
N ARG A 177 3.25 -1.37 13.65
CA ARG A 177 4.13 -0.78 12.65
C ARG A 177 5.54 -0.68 13.20
N PRO A 178 6.56 -0.96 12.39
CA PRO A 178 7.95 -0.71 12.76
C PRO A 178 8.18 0.77 13.08
N ASP A 179 9.18 1.05 13.90
CA ASP A 179 9.54 2.40 14.27
C ASP A 179 9.82 3.27 13.03
N GLY A 180 9.17 4.44 12.98
CA GLY A 180 9.33 5.39 11.90
C GLY A 180 8.53 5.11 10.63
N ILE A 181 7.75 4.03 10.57
CA ILE A 181 6.83 3.76 9.45
C ILE A 181 5.47 4.35 9.76
N SER A 182 5.04 5.34 8.96
CA SER A 182 3.76 6.02 9.14
C SER A 182 2.55 5.17 8.72
N GLU A 183 1.35 5.60 9.12
CA GLU A 183 0.11 4.83 8.91
C GLU A 183 -0.30 4.69 7.43
N ASP A 184 0.16 5.58 6.57
CA ASP A 184 -0.10 5.57 5.13
C ASP A 184 0.80 4.58 4.35
N ALA A 185 1.82 3.99 4.99
CA ALA A 185 2.63 2.95 4.37
C ALA A 185 1.87 1.63 4.23
N GLN A 186 2.03 0.98 3.09
CA GLN A 186 1.60 -0.41 2.89
C GLN A 186 2.66 -1.37 3.43
N LEU A 187 2.30 -2.17 4.43
CA LEU A 187 3.22 -3.10 5.07
C LEU A 187 3.38 -4.37 4.24
N TYR A 188 4.61 -4.88 4.19
CA TYR A 188 4.98 -6.16 3.59
C TYR A 188 6.21 -6.74 4.29
N TRP A 189 6.63 -7.95 3.91
CA TRP A 189 7.75 -8.66 4.47
C TRP A 189 8.97 -8.64 3.55
N THR A 190 10.17 -8.63 4.14
CA THR A 190 11.43 -8.84 3.42
C THR A 190 12.21 -9.98 4.07
N ASP A 191 12.85 -10.85 3.27
CA ASP A 191 13.76 -11.85 3.79
C ASP A 191 15.19 -11.32 3.97
N GLU A 192 16.08 -12.17 4.46
CA GLU A 192 17.49 -11.86 4.70
C GLU A 192 18.26 -11.49 3.41
N ASN A 193 17.71 -11.83 2.24
CA ASN A 193 18.29 -11.54 0.91
C ASN A 193 17.68 -10.27 0.28
N GLY A 194 16.72 -9.63 0.94
CA GLY A 194 16.02 -8.45 0.45
C GLY A 194 14.89 -8.74 -0.55
N ASN A 195 14.46 -10.00 -0.69
CA ASN A 195 13.26 -10.32 -1.47
C ASN A 195 12.02 -9.86 -0.71
N CYS A 196 11.03 -9.33 -1.45
CA CYS A 196 9.81 -8.75 -0.88
C CYS A 196 8.63 -9.70 -1.06
N TYR A 197 7.81 -9.83 -0.01
CA TYR A 197 6.62 -10.66 0.02
C TYR A 197 5.44 -9.87 0.58
N LYS A 198 4.40 -9.74 -0.21
CA LYS A 198 3.11 -9.20 0.28
C LYS A 198 2.39 -10.27 1.11
N PRO A 199 1.50 -9.86 2.03
CA PRO A 199 0.62 -10.81 2.71
C PRO A 199 -0.05 -11.76 1.71
N GLY A 200 0.10 -13.08 1.92
CA GLY A 200 -0.44 -14.10 1.03
C GLY A 200 0.51 -14.61 -0.07
N ASP A 201 1.64 -13.97 -0.30
CA ASP A 201 2.65 -14.43 -1.25
C ASP A 201 3.32 -15.73 -0.76
N THR A 202 3.84 -16.51 -1.70
CA THR A 202 4.59 -17.73 -1.38
C THR A 202 6.03 -17.37 -1.03
N VAL A 203 6.44 -17.77 0.18
CA VAL A 203 7.81 -17.61 0.70
C VAL A 203 8.57 -18.93 0.51
N PRO A 204 9.81 -18.89 -0.02
CA PRO A 204 10.64 -20.09 -0.20
C PRO A 204 10.95 -20.82 1.11
N ALA A 205 11.17 -22.13 0.98
CA ALA A 205 11.42 -23.02 2.13
C ALA A 205 12.70 -22.71 2.94
N ASP A 206 13.68 -22.06 2.34
CA ASP A 206 14.97 -21.72 2.94
C ASP A 206 14.93 -20.43 3.78
N VAL A 207 13.92 -19.60 3.64
CA VAL A 207 13.74 -18.37 4.41
C VAL A 207 13.49 -18.69 5.88
N SER A 208 14.32 -18.16 6.78
CA SER A 208 14.26 -18.37 8.24
C SER A 208 13.80 -17.12 9.02
N MET A 209 13.83 -15.95 8.39
CA MET A 209 13.39 -14.70 8.98
C MET A 209 12.66 -13.86 7.95
N LEU A 210 11.60 -13.18 8.39
CA LEU A 210 10.90 -12.16 7.65
C LEU A 210 10.85 -10.89 8.50
N SER A 211 11.38 -9.78 7.97
CA SER A 211 11.31 -8.47 8.63
C SER A 211 10.18 -7.65 8.01
N ILE A 212 9.33 -7.07 8.86
CA ILE A 212 8.25 -6.20 8.40
C ILE A 212 8.80 -4.83 7.98
N THR A 213 8.36 -4.34 6.85
CA THR A 213 8.69 -3.00 6.34
C THR A 213 7.48 -2.38 5.66
N GLY A 214 7.65 -1.24 4.99
CA GLY A 214 6.54 -0.58 4.33
C GLY A 214 6.96 0.23 3.13
N ASP A 215 6.03 0.37 2.20
CA ASP A 215 6.13 1.22 1.01
C ASP A 215 5.09 2.34 1.07
N TYR A 216 5.43 3.47 0.47
CA TYR A 216 4.56 4.61 0.29
C TYR A 216 4.13 4.73 -1.16
N GLU A 217 2.86 4.94 -1.40
CA GLU A 217 2.36 5.17 -2.75
C GLU A 217 2.76 6.56 -3.25
N VAL A 218 3.38 6.62 -4.41
CA VAL A 218 3.58 7.86 -5.18
C VAL A 218 2.69 7.79 -6.42
N ILE A 219 1.60 8.55 -6.37
CA ILE A 219 0.54 8.51 -7.36
C ILE A 219 0.68 9.70 -8.31
N TYR A 220 0.73 9.44 -9.61
CA TYR A 220 0.73 10.44 -10.66
C TYR A 220 -0.67 10.49 -11.28
N LEU A 221 -1.32 11.63 -11.19
CA LEU A 221 -2.67 11.86 -11.73
C LEU A 221 -2.61 12.87 -12.88
N PRO A 222 -3.44 12.71 -13.93
CA PRO A 222 -3.45 13.65 -15.05
C PRO A 222 -3.98 15.04 -14.68
N GLY A 223 -4.66 15.16 -13.54
CA GLY A 223 -5.33 16.40 -13.12
C GLY A 223 -6.50 16.78 -14.03
N THR A 224 -6.99 18.00 -13.85
CA THR A 224 -8.18 18.52 -14.57
C THR A 224 -7.94 18.64 -16.07
N TYR A 225 -6.71 18.92 -16.51
CA TYR A 225 -6.42 19.29 -17.91
C TYR A 225 -5.54 18.26 -18.63
N GLY A 226 -4.95 17.31 -17.95
CA GLY A 226 -4.10 16.30 -18.56
C GLY A 226 -4.89 15.12 -19.11
N THR A 227 -4.34 14.46 -20.11
CA THR A 227 -4.89 13.24 -20.70
C THR A 227 -3.91 12.10 -20.45
N GLY A 228 -4.42 10.95 -19.99
CA GLY A 228 -3.66 9.75 -19.65
C GLY A 228 -4.27 9.03 -18.45
N SER A 229 -3.78 7.85 -18.15
CA SER A 229 -4.20 7.07 -16.97
C SER A 229 -3.31 7.37 -15.78
N ALA A 230 -3.85 7.29 -14.58
CA ALA A 230 -3.08 7.36 -13.35
C ALA A 230 -1.95 6.30 -13.33
N VAL A 231 -0.82 6.66 -12.76
CA VAL A 231 0.34 5.77 -12.58
C VAL A 231 0.72 5.80 -11.12
N THR A 232 1.09 4.65 -10.55
CA THR A 232 1.54 4.53 -9.17
C THR A 232 2.92 3.87 -9.13
N ASP A 233 3.81 4.46 -8.37
CA ASP A 233 5.09 3.87 -7.97
C ASP A 233 5.07 3.60 -6.46
N MET A 234 5.85 2.62 -6.02
CA MET A 234 6.02 2.32 -4.60
C MET A 234 7.42 2.81 -4.17
N LYS A 235 7.45 3.60 -3.11
CA LYS A 235 8.68 4.13 -2.52
C LYS A 235 8.95 3.40 -1.21
N PRO A 236 9.97 2.52 -1.13
CA PRO A 236 10.29 1.80 0.08
C PRO A 236 10.71 2.73 1.22
N HIS A 237 10.37 2.37 2.46
CA HIS A 237 10.78 3.09 3.65
C HIS A 237 12.32 3.23 3.71
N ASN A 238 12.81 4.42 4.07
CA ASN A 238 14.23 4.79 4.12
C ASN A 238 15.01 4.63 2.79
N ASN A 239 14.34 4.35 1.68
CA ASN A 239 14.94 4.36 0.36
C ASN A 239 14.59 5.63 -0.41
N ILE A 240 15.15 5.77 -1.59
CA ILE A 240 14.85 6.84 -2.53
C ILE A 240 13.95 6.33 -3.64
N LEU A 241 13.16 7.23 -4.22
CA LEU A 241 12.42 7.02 -5.45
C LEU A 241 12.79 8.13 -6.44
N THR A 242 13.22 7.76 -7.65
CA THR A 242 13.37 8.70 -8.76
C THR A 242 12.00 8.97 -9.36
N LEU A 243 11.54 10.21 -9.32
CA LEU A 243 10.25 10.59 -9.87
C LEU A 243 10.25 10.46 -11.39
N ARG A 244 9.10 10.12 -11.95
CA ARG A 244 8.96 9.89 -13.38
C ARG A 244 9.09 11.18 -14.20
N GLY A 245 9.51 11.04 -15.46
CA GLY A 245 9.43 12.06 -16.49
C GLY A 245 7.98 12.40 -16.87
N ALA A 246 7.79 13.08 -18.01
CA ALA A 246 6.45 13.44 -18.48
C ALA A 246 5.59 12.18 -18.75
N LEU A 247 4.41 12.14 -18.16
CA LEU A 247 3.46 11.02 -18.27
C LEU A 247 2.18 11.40 -19.00
N PHE A 248 1.83 12.68 -19.01
CA PHE A 248 0.53 13.16 -19.47
C PHE A 248 0.68 14.11 -20.64
N THR A 249 -0.37 14.23 -21.44
CA THR A 249 -0.44 15.12 -22.59
C THR A 249 -1.56 16.14 -22.41
N ARG A 250 -1.36 17.33 -22.99
CA ARG A 250 -2.33 18.40 -23.06
C ARG A 250 -2.12 19.19 -24.36
N ALA A 251 -3.15 19.33 -25.17
CA ALA A 251 -3.04 20.08 -26.43
C ALA A 251 -2.58 21.52 -26.19
N GLY A 252 -1.57 21.95 -26.92
CA GLY A 252 -1.00 23.29 -26.81
C GLY A 252 -0.06 23.52 -25.63
N TYR A 253 0.25 22.50 -24.83
CA TYR A 253 1.09 22.60 -23.66
C TYR A 253 2.16 21.52 -23.63
N THR A 254 3.24 21.79 -22.91
CA THR A 254 4.31 20.84 -22.58
C THR A 254 4.34 20.63 -21.08
N GLN A 255 4.33 19.38 -20.62
CA GLN A 255 4.56 19.08 -19.22
C GLN A 255 6.01 19.41 -18.86
N VAL A 256 6.24 20.11 -17.73
CA VAL A 256 7.57 20.60 -17.31
C VAL A 256 7.97 20.21 -15.89
N GLY A 257 7.16 19.40 -15.24
CA GLY A 257 7.40 18.90 -13.88
C GLY A 257 6.13 18.49 -13.18
N TRP A 258 6.21 18.47 -11.87
CA TRP A 258 5.18 17.96 -10.97
C TRP A 258 4.81 18.98 -9.88
N SER A 259 3.54 19.00 -9.52
CA SER A 259 2.98 19.74 -8.39
C SER A 259 2.26 18.76 -7.44
N THR A 260 2.17 19.12 -6.17
CA THR A 260 1.36 18.39 -5.18
C THR A 260 -0.10 18.83 -5.18
N VAL A 261 -0.44 19.86 -5.96
CA VAL A 261 -1.80 20.40 -6.10
C VAL A 261 -2.14 20.48 -7.58
N ASP A 262 -3.34 20.05 -7.97
CA ASP A 262 -3.81 20.16 -9.35
C ASP A 262 -3.89 21.64 -9.78
N GLY A 263 -3.20 21.97 -10.87
CA GLY A 263 -3.02 23.36 -11.33
C GLY A 263 -2.07 24.22 -10.48
N GLY A 264 -1.36 23.63 -9.53
CA GLY A 264 -0.38 24.31 -8.68
C GLY A 264 0.95 24.59 -9.37
N GLU A 265 1.85 25.27 -8.64
CA GLU A 265 3.20 25.55 -9.09
C GLU A 265 4.08 24.31 -9.06
N LYS A 266 5.19 24.34 -9.82
CA LYS A 266 6.15 23.23 -9.86
C LYS A 266 6.87 23.08 -8.52
N VAL A 267 6.70 21.89 -7.91
CA VAL A 267 7.37 21.47 -6.69
C VAL A 267 8.54 20.54 -7.01
N TYR A 268 8.38 19.65 -8.00
CA TYR A 268 9.40 18.69 -8.42
C TYR A 268 9.66 18.77 -9.92
N GLY A 269 10.94 18.61 -10.29
CA GLY A 269 11.36 18.35 -11.65
C GLY A 269 11.12 16.90 -12.06
N PHE A 270 11.38 16.61 -13.35
CA PHE A 270 11.51 15.24 -13.81
C PHE A 270 12.79 14.62 -13.26
N GLU A 271 12.70 13.33 -12.89
CA GLU A 271 13.83 12.57 -12.34
C GLU A 271 14.36 13.09 -10.98
N ASP A 272 13.64 14.01 -10.34
CA ASP A 272 13.98 14.43 -8.97
C ASP A 272 13.92 13.23 -8.02
N ILE A 273 14.79 13.26 -7.01
CA ILE A 273 14.87 12.22 -5.99
C ILE A 273 13.90 12.52 -4.84
N TYR A 274 12.93 11.64 -4.66
CA TYR A 274 12.01 11.70 -3.53
C TYR A 274 12.52 10.82 -2.38
N THR A 275 12.75 11.43 -1.22
CA THR A 275 13.37 10.78 -0.05
C THR A 275 12.44 10.66 1.15
N LYS A 276 11.32 11.40 1.17
CA LYS A 276 10.43 11.41 2.33
C LYS A 276 9.72 10.07 2.53
N ASN A 277 9.51 9.70 3.78
CA ASN A 277 8.78 8.50 4.18
C ASN A 277 7.29 8.83 4.36
N GLU A 278 6.64 9.24 3.29
CA GLU A 278 5.21 9.58 3.23
C GLU A 278 4.67 9.35 1.83
N ALA A 279 3.37 9.07 1.72
CA ALA A 279 2.69 8.96 0.43
C ALA A 279 2.66 10.32 -0.28
N LEU A 280 2.63 10.30 -1.61
CA LEU A 280 2.71 11.51 -2.42
C LEU A 280 1.75 11.42 -3.61
N THR A 281 0.97 12.47 -3.83
CA THR A 281 0.17 12.62 -5.04
C THR A 281 0.73 13.76 -5.88
N LEU A 282 0.95 13.49 -7.17
CA LEU A 282 1.57 14.40 -8.11
C LEU A 282 0.65 14.67 -9.31
N TYR A 283 0.62 15.94 -9.69
CA TYR A 283 -0.11 16.46 -10.85
C TYR A 283 0.85 17.12 -11.81
N PRO A 284 0.61 17.09 -13.14
CA PRO A 284 1.48 17.71 -14.13
C PRO A 284 1.45 19.23 -14.05
N VAL A 285 2.61 19.82 -14.16
CA VAL A 285 2.77 21.27 -14.36
C VAL A 285 2.97 21.53 -15.85
N TRP A 286 2.22 22.48 -16.38
CA TRP A 286 2.14 22.75 -17.80
C TRP A 286 2.79 24.08 -18.16
N ASN A 287 3.58 24.09 -19.24
CA ASN A 287 4.04 25.31 -19.91
C ASN A 287 3.31 25.47 -21.24
N THR A 288 2.82 26.68 -21.55
CA THR A 288 2.14 26.97 -22.81
C THR A 288 3.15 26.96 -23.95
N ASN A 289 2.83 26.28 -25.03
CA ASN A 289 3.66 26.22 -26.21
C ASN A 289 3.40 27.44 -27.11
N LYS A 290 4.42 27.86 -27.84
CA LYS A 290 4.30 28.87 -28.89
C LYS A 290 4.17 28.20 -30.24
N TYR A 291 3.28 28.75 -31.06
CA TYR A 291 3.06 28.31 -32.44
C TYR A 291 3.16 29.49 -33.40
N THR A 292 3.37 29.19 -34.67
CA THR A 292 3.61 30.18 -35.72
C THR A 292 2.62 30.01 -36.87
N ILE A 293 1.97 31.12 -37.25
CA ILE A 293 1.23 31.23 -38.51
C ILE A 293 2.12 31.93 -39.52
N THR A 294 2.41 31.26 -40.62
CA THR A 294 3.20 31.81 -41.77
C THR A 294 2.28 32.21 -42.90
N PHE A 295 2.50 33.38 -43.47
CA PHE A 295 1.74 33.91 -44.60
C PHE A 295 2.50 33.74 -45.89
N ASP A 296 2.18 32.76 -46.71
CA ASP A 296 2.67 32.62 -48.11
C ASP A 296 1.85 33.58 -48.98
N THR A 297 2.41 34.80 -49.23
CA THR A 297 1.71 35.82 -50.01
C THR A 297 1.66 35.51 -51.52
N ASN A 298 2.25 34.40 -51.99
CA ASN A 298 2.20 33.92 -53.37
C ASN A 298 2.48 35.03 -54.38
N GLY A 299 3.55 35.79 -54.17
CA GLY A 299 4.02 36.89 -55.01
C GLY A 299 3.39 38.26 -54.70
N GLY A 300 2.66 38.41 -53.61
CA GLY A 300 2.21 39.67 -53.03
C GLY A 300 3.23 40.31 -52.08
N SER A 301 2.84 41.46 -51.49
CA SER A 301 3.63 42.11 -50.44
C SER A 301 3.84 41.18 -49.26
N GLU A 302 5.06 41.21 -48.67
CA GLU A 302 5.45 40.39 -47.54
C GLU A 302 4.62 40.69 -46.31
N ILE A 303 4.23 39.64 -45.57
CA ILE A 303 3.59 39.71 -44.25
C ILE A 303 4.44 38.87 -43.28
N ALA A 304 4.79 39.49 -42.15
CA ALA A 304 5.58 38.83 -41.14
C ALA A 304 4.78 37.68 -40.49
N PRO A 305 5.39 36.53 -40.16
CA PRO A 305 4.74 35.48 -39.43
C PRO A 305 4.32 35.93 -38.02
N ILE A 306 3.23 35.39 -37.51
CA ILE A 306 2.73 35.59 -36.15
C ILE A 306 3.16 34.40 -35.29
N THR A 307 3.99 34.65 -34.27
CA THR A 307 4.38 33.64 -33.27
C THR A 307 3.95 34.09 -31.89
N GLN A 308 3.07 33.26 -31.26
CA GLN A 308 2.55 33.58 -29.93
C GLN A 308 2.10 32.33 -29.20
N ASP A 309 1.72 32.46 -27.92
CA ASP A 309 1.29 31.36 -27.09
C ASP A 309 -0.03 30.74 -27.58
N TYR A 310 -0.16 29.42 -27.46
CA TYR A 310 -1.40 28.71 -27.75
C TYR A 310 -2.61 29.36 -27.05
N GLY A 311 -3.71 29.48 -27.82
CA GLY A 311 -4.97 30.00 -27.32
C GLY A 311 -5.05 31.52 -27.15
N THR A 312 -3.96 32.26 -27.44
CA THR A 312 -3.99 33.74 -27.44
C THR A 312 -4.67 34.28 -28.70
N GLU A 313 -5.36 35.41 -28.58
CA GLU A 313 -6.08 36.06 -29.67
C GLU A 313 -5.11 36.49 -30.80
N ILE A 314 -5.50 36.24 -32.06
CA ILE A 314 -4.75 36.59 -33.24
C ILE A 314 -5.29 37.90 -33.83
N THR A 315 -4.42 38.88 -33.97
CA THR A 315 -4.72 40.08 -34.77
C THR A 315 -4.38 39.77 -36.23
N THR A 316 -5.43 39.62 -37.04
CA THR A 316 -5.28 39.38 -38.47
C THR A 316 -4.54 40.53 -39.15
N PRO A 317 -3.45 40.30 -39.91
CA PRO A 317 -2.74 41.36 -40.63
C PRO A 317 -3.55 41.90 -41.79
N ASP A 318 -3.15 43.07 -42.28
CA ASP A 318 -3.71 43.67 -43.49
C ASP A 318 -3.52 42.71 -44.69
N ASN A 319 -4.46 42.79 -45.62
CA ASN A 319 -4.39 42.01 -46.85
C ASN A 319 -3.15 42.33 -47.69
N PRO A 320 -2.41 41.36 -48.24
CA PRO A 320 -1.31 41.62 -49.10
C PRO A 320 -1.75 42.28 -50.40
N THR A 321 -0.85 43.01 -51.04
CA THR A 321 -1.06 43.65 -52.32
C THR A 321 -0.16 43.01 -53.41
N ARG A 322 -0.71 42.88 -54.64
CA ARG A 322 0.03 42.38 -55.80
C ARG A 322 -0.38 43.14 -57.06
N LYS A 323 0.61 43.75 -57.72
CA LYS A 323 0.35 44.55 -58.92
C LYS A 323 -0.29 43.73 -60.03
N GLY A 324 -1.41 44.15 -60.53
CA GLY A 324 -2.19 43.48 -61.57
C GLY A 324 -3.08 42.34 -61.08
N TYR A 325 -3.25 42.17 -59.77
CA TYR A 325 -4.08 41.15 -59.17
C TYR A 325 -4.98 41.72 -58.08
N THR A 326 -6.09 41.06 -57.82
CA THR A 326 -7.00 41.32 -56.71
C THR A 326 -6.89 40.17 -55.73
N PHE A 327 -6.71 40.47 -54.45
CA PHE A 327 -6.66 39.50 -53.40
C PHE A 327 -8.07 38.89 -53.18
N LYS A 328 -8.17 37.56 -53.17
CA LYS A 328 -9.42 36.79 -53.02
C LYS A 328 -9.57 36.10 -51.68
N GLY A 329 -8.58 36.24 -50.78
CA GLY A 329 -8.53 35.60 -49.49
C GLY A 329 -7.35 34.63 -49.37
N TRP A 330 -7.32 33.94 -48.27
CA TRP A 330 -6.38 32.89 -47.98
C TRP A 330 -6.99 31.53 -48.36
N ASP A 331 -6.15 30.52 -48.60
CA ASP A 331 -6.58 29.14 -48.90
C ASP A 331 -7.21 28.45 -47.69
N LYS A 332 -6.87 28.90 -46.47
CA LYS A 332 -7.39 28.44 -45.18
C LYS A 332 -7.82 29.67 -44.39
N GLU A 333 -8.80 29.46 -43.52
CA GLU A 333 -9.24 30.49 -42.58
C GLU A 333 -8.13 30.75 -41.51
N ILE A 334 -7.88 32.01 -41.20
CA ILE A 334 -7.01 32.39 -40.09
C ILE A 334 -7.87 32.24 -38.83
N PRO A 335 -7.46 31.39 -37.86
CA PRO A 335 -8.24 31.19 -36.65
C PRO A 335 -8.25 32.46 -35.77
N GLU A 336 -9.29 32.60 -34.95
CA GLU A 336 -9.38 33.74 -33.99
C GLU A 336 -8.35 33.65 -32.88
N THR A 337 -7.92 32.44 -32.51
CA THR A 337 -6.89 32.18 -31.49
C THR A 337 -5.81 31.25 -32.03
N MET A 338 -4.58 31.38 -31.49
CA MET A 338 -3.44 30.57 -31.91
C MET A 338 -3.72 29.08 -31.72
N PRO A 339 -3.70 28.26 -32.80
CA PRO A 339 -3.94 26.82 -32.73
C PRO A 339 -2.78 26.08 -32.08
N ALA A 340 -3.01 24.78 -31.71
CA ALA A 340 -2.00 23.92 -31.13
C ALA A 340 -1.03 23.29 -32.17
N GLU A 341 -0.84 23.96 -33.28
CA GLU A 341 0.07 23.56 -34.37
C GLU A 341 0.56 24.76 -35.16
N ASN A 342 1.71 24.62 -35.81
CA ASN A 342 2.14 25.60 -36.79
C ASN A 342 1.31 25.46 -38.07
N MET A 343 0.92 26.60 -38.67
CA MET A 343 0.16 26.59 -39.91
C MET A 343 0.73 27.56 -40.93
N THR A 344 0.47 27.27 -42.19
CA THR A 344 0.75 28.19 -43.30
C THR A 344 -0.54 28.45 -44.06
N VAL A 345 -0.84 29.74 -44.28
CA VAL A 345 -1.94 30.19 -45.13
C VAL A 345 -1.39 30.82 -46.41
N LYS A 346 -2.00 30.49 -47.55
CA LYS A 346 -1.52 30.93 -48.88
C LYS A 346 -2.52 31.86 -49.54
N ALA A 347 -2.00 33.02 -50.03
CA ALA A 347 -2.82 34.00 -50.73
C ALA A 347 -3.34 33.48 -52.07
N GLN A 348 -4.62 33.76 -52.31
CA GLN A 348 -5.30 33.49 -53.54
C GLN A 348 -5.49 34.80 -54.31
N TRP A 349 -5.16 34.77 -55.60
CA TRP A 349 -5.16 35.95 -56.43
C TRP A 349 -6.01 35.73 -57.68
N GLU A 350 -6.77 36.78 -58.06
CA GLU A 350 -7.43 36.89 -59.36
C GLU A 350 -6.71 37.92 -60.19
N ILE A 351 -6.43 37.59 -61.46
CA ILE A 351 -5.78 38.51 -62.39
C ILE A 351 -6.73 39.63 -62.76
N ASN A 352 -6.30 40.90 -62.67
CA ASN A 352 -7.10 42.01 -63.06
C ASN A 352 -7.18 42.10 -64.59
N GLN A 353 -8.37 42.31 -65.09
CA GLN A 353 -8.58 42.59 -66.50
C GLN A 353 -8.61 44.11 -66.72
N TYR A 354 -7.87 44.56 -67.72
CA TYR A 354 -7.82 45.95 -68.09
C TYR A 354 -8.31 46.06 -69.52
N THR A 355 -9.13 47.09 -69.78
CA THR A 355 -9.58 47.43 -71.15
C THR A 355 -8.72 48.56 -71.68
N ILE A 356 -8.14 48.32 -72.84
CA ILE A 356 -7.46 49.39 -73.63
C ILE A 356 -8.46 49.94 -74.62
N THR A 357 -8.79 51.17 -74.45
CA THR A 357 -9.66 51.88 -75.39
C THR A 357 -8.75 52.67 -76.31
N PHE A 358 -8.85 52.40 -77.57
CA PHE A 358 -8.14 53.20 -78.60
C PHE A 358 -9.02 54.36 -79.02
N ASP A 359 -8.56 55.60 -78.71
CA ASP A 359 -9.17 56.76 -79.28
C ASP A 359 -8.54 56.94 -80.71
N THR A 360 -9.38 56.70 -81.69
CA THR A 360 -8.95 56.85 -83.12
C THR A 360 -8.90 58.32 -83.54
N ASN A 361 -9.18 59.30 -82.62
CA ASN A 361 -9.10 60.73 -82.83
C ASN A 361 -9.77 61.20 -84.12
N GLY A 362 -10.91 60.57 -84.50
CA GLY A 362 -11.72 60.91 -85.66
C GLY A 362 -11.27 60.23 -86.99
N GLY A 363 -10.34 59.24 -86.91
CA GLY A 363 -10.01 58.40 -88.04
C GLY A 363 -11.05 57.30 -88.24
N SER A 364 -11.70 57.23 -89.41
CA SER A 364 -12.59 56.17 -89.91
C SER A 364 -11.77 55.03 -90.54
#